data_237e4f2278e8caf5cdd75fcb9f996bd2
#
_entry.id   237e4f2278e8caf5cdd75fcb9f996bd2
#
_cell.length_a   1.000
_cell.length_b   1.000
_cell.length_c   1.000
_cell.angle_alpha   90.00
_cell.angle_beta   90.00
_cell.angle_gamma   90.00
#
_symmetry.space_group_name_H-M   'P 1'
#
loop_
_entity.id
_entity.type
_entity.pdbx_description
1 polymer ?
#
loop_
_entity_poly.entity_id
_entity_poly.type
_entity_poly.pdbx_seq_one_letter_code
_entity_poly.pdbx_strand_id
1 'polypeptide(L)'
;MGKFVHGLKKTRRYEIWCGMKKRCYNPNSHAYLRYGGRGIYVCQVWKNSFKAFYEWSEKNGYKKDLMIDRINNNESYSPSNCRWVTNIINCNNSRVNKPVTYDGHTQTLREWSWETGIKYKTLRSRINMGWKLESVFSIPVGSITPPRDRNNKGQFI
;
A
#
# COMPACT_ATOMS: atom_id res chain seq x y z
N MET A 1 8.45 -31.58 -22.23
CA MET A 1 8.23 -30.37 -21.38
C MET A 1 8.02 -30.83 -19.94
N GLY A 2 9.03 -30.69 -19.09
CA GLY A 2 8.99 -31.17 -17.71
C GLY A 2 7.93 -30.50 -16.88
N LYS A 3 7.18 -31.26 -16.08
CA LYS A 3 6.21 -30.78 -15.10
C LYS A 3 6.94 -30.00 -13.98
N PHE A 4 7.19 -28.72 -14.18
CA PHE A 4 7.85 -27.78 -13.23
C PHE A 4 7.06 -27.58 -11.92
N VAL A 5 5.99 -28.30 -11.67
CA VAL A 5 4.96 -27.92 -10.70
C VAL A 5 5.01 -28.66 -9.37
N HIS A 6 5.66 -29.82 -9.25
CA HIS A 6 5.42 -30.69 -8.08
C HIS A 6 6.20 -30.33 -6.80
N GLY A 7 7.35 -29.64 -6.87
CA GLY A 7 8.11 -29.25 -5.68
C GLY A 7 7.78 -27.84 -5.12
N LEU A 8 7.20 -26.96 -5.91
CA LEU A 8 7.03 -25.53 -5.56
C LEU A 8 5.65 -25.16 -4.99
N LYS A 9 4.68 -26.07 -4.98
CA LYS A 9 3.32 -25.82 -4.47
C LYS A 9 3.25 -25.46 -2.97
N LYS A 10 4.26 -25.83 -2.20
CA LYS A 10 4.36 -25.51 -0.77
C LYS A 10 5.24 -24.28 -0.49
N THR A 11 5.61 -23.52 -1.51
CA THR A 11 6.46 -22.36 -1.34
C THR A 11 5.63 -21.09 -1.07
N ARG A 12 6.17 -20.16 -0.29
CA ARG A 12 5.55 -18.86 -0.04
C ARG A 12 5.21 -18.10 -1.35
N ARG A 13 6.03 -18.23 -2.39
CA ARG A 13 5.73 -17.63 -3.71
C ARG A 13 4.46 -18.21 -4.34
N TYR A 14 4.25 -19.52 -4.20
CA TYR A 14 3.04 -20.15 -4.68
C TYR A 14 1.80 -19.66 -3.93
N GLU A 15 1.90 -19.52 -2.61
CA GLU A 15 0.83 -18.97 -1.78
C GLU A 15 0.51 -17.52 -2.16
N ILE A 16 1.53 -16.68 -2.40
CA ILE A 16 1.37 -15.31 -2.89
C ILE A 16 0.64 -15.30 -4.24
N TRP A 17 1.05 -16.14 -5.18
CA TRP A 17 0.42 -16.29 -6.50
C TRP A 17 -1.05 -16.73 -6.39
N CYS A 18 -1.35 -17.72 -5.59
CA CYS A 18 -2.72 -18.14 -5.30
C CYS A 18 -3.52 -17.03 -4.62
N GLY A 19 -2.92 -16.30 -3.69
CA GLY A 19 -3.53 -15.18 -3.01
C GLY A 19 -3.90 -14.02 -3.94
N MET A 20 -3.05 -13.67 -4.92
CA MET A 20 -3.38 -12.69 -5.96
C MET A 20 -4.62 -13.13 -6.76
N LYS A 21 -4.64 -14.39 -7.24
CA LYS A 21 -5.76 -14.96 -7.99
C LYS A 21 -7.04 -15.00 -7.16
N LYS A 22 -6.95 -15.41 -5.87
CA LYS A 22 -8.09 -15.44 -4.97
C LYS A 22 -8.72 -14.05 -4.81
N ARG A 23 -7.91 -13.00 -4.63
CA ARG A 23 -8.40 -11.62 -4.50
C ARG A 23 -9.06 -11.11 -5.79
N CYS A 24 -8.54 -11.50 -6.94
CA CYS A 24 -9.01 -10.99 -8.24
C CYS A 24 -10.22 -11.77 -8.81
N TYR A 25 -10.35 -13.05 -8.51
CA TYR A 25 -11.28 -13.91 -9.23
C TYR A 25 -12.27 -14.69 -8.35
N ASN A 26 -12.13 -14.65 -7.02
CA ASN A 26 -13.08 -15.34 -6.14
C ASN A 26 -14.03 -14.33 -5.48
N PRO A 27 -15.32 -14.24 -5.91
CA PRO A 27 -16.30 -13.33 -5.32
C PRO A 27 -16.52 -13.55 -3.82
N ASN A 28 -16.33 -14.77 -3.31
CA ASN A 28 -16.46 -15.10 -1.91
C ASN A 28 -15.25 -14.67 -1.06
N SER A 29 -14.21 -14.14 -1.66
CA SER A 29 -13.08 -13.59 -0.92
C SER A 29 -13.45 -12.24 -0.30
N HIS A 30 -13.24 -12.06 1.02
CA HIS A 30 -13.44 -10.76 1.70
C HIS A 30 -12.65 -9.60 1.05
N ALA A 31 -11.61 -9.90 0.29
CA ALA A 31 -10.83 -8.91 -0.44
C ALA A 31 -11.37 -8.62 -1.85
N TYR A 32 -12.31 -9.43 -2.39
CA TYR A 32 -12.75 -9.34 -3.78
C TYR A 32 -13.24 -7.95 -4.17
N LEU A 33 -14.08 -7.32 -3.35
CA LEU A 33 -14.61 -5.97 -3.61
C LEU A 33 -13.53 -4.90 -3.73
N ARG A 34 -12.35 -5.13 -3.15
CA ARG A 34 -11.20 -4.22 -3.22
C ARG A 34 -10.25 -4.52 -4.38
N TYR A 35 -10.42 -5.67 -5.06
CA TYR A 35 -9.58 -6.13 -6.17
C TYR A 35 -10.43 -6.49 -7.39
N GLY A 36 -10.89 -7.73 -7.54
CA GLY A 36 -11.66 -8.18 -8.71
C GLY A 36 -12.94 -7.39 -8.92
N GLY A 37 -13.67 -7.04 -7.85
CA GLY A 37 -14.86 -6.19 -7.90
C GLY A 37 -14.58 -4.75 -8.39
N ARG A 38 -13.31 -4.33 -8.48
CA ARG A 38 -12.86 -3.06 -9.06
C ARG A 38 -12.25 -3.22 -10.46
N GLY A 39 -12.29 -4.40 -11.05
CA GLY A 39 -11.63 -4.68 -12.33
C GLY A 39 -10.13 -4.99 -12.22
N ILE A 40 -9.58 -5.15 -11.01
CA ILE A 40 -8.18 -5.57 -10.84
C ILE A 40 -8.05 -7.06 -11.17
N TYR A 41 -7.11 -7.40 -12.02
CA TYR A 41 -6.84 -8.76 -12.45
C TYR A 41 -5.35 -9.12 -12.31
N VAL A 42 -5.01 -10.36 -12.57
CA VAL A 42 -3.63 -10.83 -12.73
C VAL A 42 -3.37 -10.96 -14.24
N CYS A 43 -2.28 -10.39 -14.76
CA CYS A 43 -1.96 -10.45 -16.19
C CYS A 43 -2.00 -11.90 -16.70
N GLN A 44 -2.36 -12.07 -17.95
CA GLN A 44 -2.66 -13.40 -18.54
C GLN A 44 -1.50 -14.38 -18.37
N VAL A 45 -0.26 -13.91 -18.53
CA VAL A 45 0.94 -14.74 -18.39
C VAL A 45 1.04 -15.31 -16.97
N TRP A 46 0.86 -14.50 -15.93
CA TRP A 46 0.92 -14.96 -14.55
C TRP A 46 -0.35 -15.69 -14.11
N LYS A 47 -1.52 -15.35 -14.69
CA LYS A 47 -2.78 -16.05 -14.40
C LYS A 47 -2.67 -17.52 -14.77
N ASN A 48 -2.04 -17.82 -15.90
CA ASN A 48 -1.97 -19.15 -16.48
C ASN A 48 -0.71 -19.92 -16.07
N SER A 49 0.37 -19.25 -15.69
CA SER A 49 1.66 -19.88 -15.41
C SER A 49 2.29 -19.40 -14.11
N PHE A 50 2.30 -20.28 -13.09
CA PHE A 50 3.08 -20.05 -11.89
C PHE A 50 4.59 -19.94 -12.21
N LYS A 51 5.08 -20.74 -13.19
CA LYS A 51 6.47 -20.68 -13.61
C LYS A 51 6.87 -19.27 -14.06
N ALA A 52 6.06 -18.62 -14.88
CA ALA A 52 6.33 -17.26 -15.34
C ALA A 52 6.35 -16.23 -14.18
N PHE A 53 5.45 -16.37 -13.21
CA PHE A 53 5.49 -15.54 -11.99
C PHE A 53 6.73 -15.83 -11.15
N TYR A 54 7.12 -17.11 -11.02
CA TYR A 54 8.29 -17.52 -10.28
C TYR A 54 9.58 -16.96 -10.89
N GLU A 55 9.76 -17.09 -12.20
CA GLU A 55 10.94 -16.59 -12.93
C GLU A 55 11.04 -15.05 -12.84
N TRP A 56 9.92 -14.36 -12.95
CA TRP A 56 9.88 -12.93 -12.71
C TRP A 56 10.30 -12.59 -11.27
N SER A 57 9.79 -13.32 -10.28
CA SER A 57 10.14 -13.13 -8.88
C SER A 57 11.64 -13.22 -8.63
N GLU A 58 12.31 -14.22 -9.20
CA GLU A 58 13.76 -14.39 -9.08
C GLU A 58 14.52 -13.20 -9.67
N LYS A 59 14.13 -12.77 -10.88
CA LYS A 59 14.79 -11.69 -11.59
C LYS A 59 14.56 -10.31 -10.95
N ASN A 60 13.49 -10.16 -10.16
CA ASN A 60 13.08 -8.87 -9.59
C ASN A 60 13.32 -8.78 -8.07
N GLY A 61 14.27 -9.56 -7.53
CA GLY A 61 14.76 -9.37 -6.18
C GLY A 61 13.85 -9.93 -5.09
N TYR A 62 13.12 -11.02 -5.34
CA TYR A 62 12.37 -11.72 -4.31
C TYR A 62 13.25 -12.10 -3.13
N LYS A 63 12.79 -11.78 -1.91
CA LYS A 63 13.29 -12.32 -0.65
C LYS A 63 12.14 -12.84 0.18
N LYS A 64 12.42 -13.77 1.10
CA LYS A 64 11.40 -14.48 1.86
C LYS A 64 10.57 -13.57 2.79
N ASP A 65 11.12 -12.46 3.22
CA ASP A 65 10.51 -11.46 4.10
C ASP A 65 9.78 -10.34 3.34
N LEU A 66 9.95 -10.24 2.01
CA LEU A 66 9.31 -9.21 1.21
C LEU A 66 7.87 -9.57 0.83
N MET A 67 7.08 -8.52 0.58
CA MET A 67 5.70 -8.59 0.12
C MET A 67 5.61 -8.17 -1.34
N ILE A 68 4.69 -8.80 -2.11
CA ILE A 68 4.36 -8.28 -3.44
C ILE A 68 3.48 -7.03 -3.28
N ASP A 69 3.89 -5.96 -3.91
CA ASP A 69 3.19 -4.68 -3.94
C ASP A 69 2.92 -4.26 -5.37
N ARG A 70 1.78 -3.62 -5.62
CA ARG A 70 1.48 -2.96 -6.90
C ARG A 70 1.89 -1.50 -6.79
N ILE A 71 2.78 -1.03 -7.67
CA ILE A 71 3.25 0.35 -7.69
C ILE A 71 2.06 1.30 -7.75
N ASN A 72 1.17 1.09 -8.72
CA ASN A 72 -0.12 1.77 -8.81
C ASN A 72 -1.25 0.83 -8.35
N ASN A 73 -1.90 1.16 -7.24
CA ASN A 73 -3.00 0.39 -6.66
C ASN A 73 -4.29 0.35 -7.50
N ASN A 74 -4.39 1.19 -8.53
CA ASN A 74 -5.53 1.21 -9.46
C ASN A 74 -5.30 0.34 -10.69
N GLU A 75 -4.07 -0.15 -10.90
CA GLU A 75 -3.71 -1.05 -11.97
C GLU A 75 -3.63 -2.50 -11.52
N SER A 76 -3.58 -3.42 -12.47
CA SER A 76 -3.58 -4.86 -12.27
C SER A 76 -2.20 -5.41 -11.92
N TYR A 77 -2.15 -6.66 -11.48
CA TYR A 77 -0.88 -7.36 -11.25
C TYR A 77 -0.22 -7.69 -12.58
N SER A 78 0.93 -7.09 -12.84
CA SER A 78 1.77 -7.29 -14.02
C SER A 78 3.25 -7.13 -13.68
N PRO A 79 4.16 -7.62 -14.54
CA PRO A 79 5.61 -7.39 -14.36
C PRO A 79 6.00 -5.93 -14.22
N SER A 80 5.32 -5.02 -14.95
CA SER A 80 5.59 -3.58 -14.93
C SER A 80 5.01 -2.84 -13.72
N ASN A 81 3.94 -3.36 -13.13
CA ASN A 81 3.24 -2.72 -12.01
C ASN A 81 3.49 -3.41 -10.66
N CYS A 82 4.31 -4.45 -10.61
CA CYS A 82 4.60 -5.16 -9.36
C CYS A 82 6.07 -5.03 -8.96
N ARG A 83 6.28 -5.02 -7.64
CA ARG A 83 7.61 -4.99 -7.02
C ARG A 83 7.60 -5.77 -5.72
N TRP A 84 8.79 -6.10 -5.23
CA TRP A 84 8.99 -6.68 -3.89
C TRP A 84 9.40 -5.59 -2.91
N VAL A 85 8.68 -5.46 -1.83
CA VAL A 85 8.91 -4.41 -0.82
C VAL A 85 8.78 -4.96 0.59
N THR A 86 9.32 -4.23 1.56
CA THR A 86 9.08 -4.51 2.97
C THR A 86 7.60 -4.31 3.34
N ASN A 87 7.15 -4.93 4.42
CA ASN A 87 5.79 -4.75 4.91
C ASN A 87 5.47 -3.27 5.19
N ILE A 88 6.44 -2.49 5.65
CA ILE A 88 6.28 -1.05 5.92
C ILE A 88 5.92 -0.31 4.64
N ILE A 89 6.67 -0.52 3.55
CA ILE A 89 6.42 0.12 2.26
C ILE A 89 5.07 -0.33 1.68
N ASN A 90 4.77 -1.64 1.73
CA ASN A 90 3.50 -2.17 1.26
C ASN A 90 2.29 -1.59 2.01
N CYS A 91 2.39 -1.44 3.34
CA CYS A 91 1.34 -0.79 4.12
C CYS A 91 1.23 0.70 3.80
N ASN A 92 2.34 1.38 3.53
CA ASN A 92 2.33 2.79 3.16
C ASN A 92 1.68 3.02 1.79
N ASN A 93 1.92 2.16 0.81
CA ASN A 93 1.30 2.18 -0.51
C ASN A 93 -0.20 1.78 -0.50
N SER A 94 -0.85 1.76 0.65
CA SER A 94 -2.29 1.47 0.73
C SER A 94 -3.13 2.69 0.34
N ARG A 95 -4.20 2.48 -0.43
CA ARG A 95 -5.18 3.54 -0.80
C ARG A 95 -5.87 4.21 0.39
N VAL A 96 -5.80 3.60 1.57
CA VAL A 96 -6.30 4.20 2.81
C VAL A 96 -5.40 5.35 3.28
N ASN A 97 -4.12 5.29 2.91
CA ASN A 97 -3.16 6.34 3.21
C ASN A 97 -3.28 7.44 2.15
N LYS A 98 -4.19 8.38 2.36
CA LYS A 98 -4.31 9.54 1.49
C LYS A 98 -3.05 10.39 1.61
N PRO A 99 -2.42 10.77 0.48
CA PRO A 99 -1.31 11.71 0.51
C PRO A 99 -1.79 13.09 0.97
N VAL A 100 -0.91 13.84 1.61
CA VAL A 100 -1.12 15.23 2.04
C VAL A 100 -0.12 16.10 1.30
N THR A 101 -0.63 17.19 0.70
CA THR A 101 0.22 18.19 0.04
C THR A 101 0.51 19.32 1.01
N TYR A 102 1.80 19.57 1.26
CA TYR A 102 2.28 20.67 2.07
C TYR A 102 3.61 21.18 1.50
N ASP A 103 3.81 22.48 1.45
CA ASP A 103 5.01 23.14 0.91
C ASP A 103 5.43 22.61 -0.49
N GLY A 104 4.45 22.45 -1.39
CA GLY A 104 4.66 21.95 -2.76
C GLY A 104 4.95 20.46 -2.88
N HIS A 105 5.08 19.71 -1.78
CA HIS A 105 5.36 18.29 -1.74
C HIS A 105 4.11 17.48 -1.40
N THR A 106 3.84 16.40 -2.15
CA THR A 106 2.71 15.50 -1.92
C THR A 106 3.21 14.15 -1.46
N GLN A 107 2.96 13.82 -0.19
CA GLN A 107 3.47 12.61 0.46
C GLN A 107 2.43 12.00 1.38
N THR A 108 2.60 10.71 1.72
CA THR A 108 1.80 10.08 2.78
C THR A 108 2.23 10.61 4.16
N LEU A 109 1.32 10.53 5.15
CA LEU A 109 1.68 10.92 6.53
C LEU A 109 2.85 10.11 7.12
N ARG A 110 3.13 8.93 6.57
CA ARG A 110 4.29 8.14 6.98
C ARG A 110 5.59 8.74 6.46
N GLU A 111 5.60 9.17 5.20
CA GLU A 111 6.74 9.85 4.59
C GLU A 111 6.99 11.19 5.29
N TRP A 112 5.95 11.98 5.52
CA TRP A 112 6.03 13.18 6.34
C TRP A 112 6.60 12.92 7.74
N SER A 113 6.22 11.80 8.38
CA SER A 113 6.77 11.41 9.68
C SER A 113 8.27 11.13 9.64
N TRP A 114 8.78 10.56 8.56
CA TRP A 114 10.22 10.33 8.38
C TRP A 114 10.98 11.63 8.12
N GLU A 115 10.42 12.51 7.30
CA GLU A 115 11.05 13.78 6.94
C GLU A 115 11.06 14.77 8.11
N THR A 116 9.94 14.93 8.80
CA THR A 116 9.80 15.90 9.90
C THR A 116 10.31 15.37 11.25
N GLY A 117 10.55 14.07 11.38
CA GLY A 117 10.83 13.42 12.67
C GLY A 117 9.63 13.34 13.62
N ILE A 118 8.48 13.91 13.27
CA ILE A 118 7.26 13.85 14.09
C ILE A 118 6.60 12.48 13.93
N LYS A 119 6.28 11.81 15.04
CA LYS A 119 5.67 10.48 15.01
C LYS A 119 4.38 10.47 14.19
N TYR A 120 4.21 9.45 13.32
CA TYR A 120 3.02 9.24 12.49
C TYR A 120 1.69 9.40 13.26
N LYS A 121 1.61 8.84 14.47
CA LYS A 121 0.41 8.96 15.32
C LYS A 121 0.09 10.40 15.66
N THR A 122 1.11 11.21 15.93
CA THR A 122 0.97 12.63 16.23
C THR A 122 0.47 13.41 15.01
N LEU A 123 1.09 13.24 13.85
CA LEU A 123 0.64 13.87 12.60
C LEU A 123 -0.81 13.51 12.29
N ARG A 124 -1.15 12.21 12.37
CA ARG A 124 -2.52 11.73 12.14
C ARG A 124 -3.53 12.34 13.12
N SER A 125 -3.16 12.45 14.41
CA SER A 125 -4.02 13.04 15.43
C SER A 125 -4.27 14.53 15.14
N ARG A 126 -3.22 15.29 14.81
CA ARG A 126 -3.32 16.72 14.47
C ARG A 126 -4.24 16.97 13.28
N ILE A 127 -4.11 16.19 12.21
CA ILE A 127 -4.99 16.27 11.05
C ILE A 127 -6.44 15.93 11.41
N ASN A 128 -6.67 14.86 12.15
CA ASN A 128 -8.01 14.47 12.58
C ASN A 128 -8.65 15.52 13.53
N MET A 129 -7.84 16.30 14.23
CA MET A 129 -8.27 17.41 15.06
C MET A 129 -8.48 18.71 14.28
N GLY A 130 -8.27 18.72 12.94
CA GLY A 130 -8.46 19.90 12.10
C GLY A 130 -7.37 20.97 12.25
N TRP A 131 -6.14 20.59 12.57
CA TRP A 131 -5.04 21.55 12.61
C TRP A 131 -4.69 22.03 11.20
N LYS A 132 -4.29 23.32 11.07
CA LYS A 132 -3.70 23.83 9.83
C LYS A 132 -2.43 23.06 9.47
N LEU A 133 -2.19 22.79 8.18
CA LEU A 133 -1.06 21.96 7.75
C LEU A 133 0.29 22.52 8.19
N GLU A 134 0.47 23.85 8.20
CA GLU A 134 1.67 24.49 8.74
C GLU A 134 1.92 24.06 10.18
N SER A 135 0.88 24.07 11.00
CA SER A 135 0.96 23.67 12.42
C SER A 135 1.13 22.16 12.61
N VAL A 136 0.55 21.36 11.70
CA VAL A 136 0.68 19.90 11.71
C VAL A 136 2.16 19.49 11.61
N PHE A 137 2.91 20.14 10.71
CA PHE A 137 4.26 19.71 10.35
C PHE A 137 5.37 20.51 11.06
N SER A 138 5.13 21.76 11.50
CA SER A 138 6.15 22.63 12.12
C SER A 138 6.18 22.61 13.64
N ILE A 139 5.06 22.32 14.30
CA ILE A 139 5.00 22.43 15.78
C ILE A 139 5.63 21.19 16.43
N PRO A 140 6.63 21.36 17.32
CA PRO A 140 7.22 20.26 18.08
C PRO A 140 6.19 19.50 18.94
N VAL A 141 6.51 18.23 19.27
CA VAL A 141 5.66 17.41 20.14
C VAL A 141 5.75 17.96 21.57
N GLY A 142 4.60 18.15 22.20
CA GLY A 142 4.53 18.71 23.58
C GLY A 142 4.34 20.22 23.64
N SER A 143 4.33 20.91 22.50
CA SER A 143 4.01 22.36 22.45
C SER A 143 2.51 22.61 22.64
N ILE A 144 2.16 23.85 22.97
CA ILE A 144 0.77 24.29 23.15
C ILE A 144 -0.04 24.05 21.86
N THR A 145 -1.23 23.51 22.01
CA THR A 145 -2.16 23.28 20.90
C THR A 145 -2.53 24.63 20.26
N PRO A 146 -2.29 24.84 18.94
CA PRO A 146 -2.71 26.06 18.28
C PRO A 146 -4.22 26.17 18.25
N PRO A 147 -4.77 27.38 18.08
CA PRO A 147 -6.19 27.59 17.93
C PRO A 147 -6.71 26.77 16.74
N ARG A 148 -7.82 26.09 16.94
CA ARG A 148 -8.48 25.27 15.92
C ARG A 148 -9.48 26.13 15.18
N ASP A 149 -9.45 26.07 13.87
CA ASP A 149 -10.51 26.71 13.07
C ASP A 149 -11.81 25.92 13.24
N ARG A 150 -12.90 26.67 13.46
CA ARG A 150 -14.25 26.10 13.51
C ARG A 150 -15.09 26.73 12.42
N ASN A 151 -15.91 25.93 11.76
CA ASN A 151 -16.94 26.47 10.85
C ASN A 151 -18.06 27.17 11.63
N ASN A 152 -18.98 27.81 10.92
CA ASN A 152 -20.11 28.53 11.51
C ASN A 152 -21.07 27.62 12.33
N LYS A 153 -20.90 26.30 12.28
CA LYS A 153 -21.64 25.31 13.08
C LYS A 153 -20.83 24.81 14.30
N GLY A 154 -19.69 25.41 14.61
CA GLY A 154 -18.82 25.03 15.72
C GLY A 154 -18.02 23.74 15.51
N GLN A 155 -18.06 23.16 14.32
CA GLN A 155 -17.28 21.96 13.97
C GLN A 155 -15.86 22.36 13.55
N PHE A 156 -14.87 21.54 13.89
CA PHE A 156 -13.49 21.74 13.43
C PHE A 156 -13.41 21.52 11.90
N ILE A 157 -12.72 22.41 11.20
CA ILE A 157 -12.45 22.41 9.76
C ILE A 157 -10.96 22.21 9.52
#